data_94c5fbaf48f34a3fe02d878bcf2b4155
#
_entry.id   94c5fbaf48f34a3fe02d878bcf2b4155
#
_cell.length_a   1.000
_cell.length_b   1.000
_cell.length_c   1.000
_cell.angle_alpha   90.00
_cell.angle_beta   90.00
_cell.angle_gamma   90.00
#
_symmetry.space_group_name_H-M   'P 1'
#
loop_
_entity.id
_entity.type
_entity.pdbx_description
1 polymer ?
#
loop_
_entity_poly.entity_id
_entity_poly.type
_entity_poly.pdbx_seq_one_letter_code
_entity_poly.pdbx_strand_id
1 'polypeptide(L)'
;MEYIIIENEKIGNLRAKLLIDKNPKTCEAIWNALPFEVNLARWGEELYGEIPVSIGQENSQVDCEVGDIGYWPSGKGFCIFFGPTPASKDDKPKAASPVNIFAKIEGDSKTFLQFSSFNGTIKRGE
;
A
#
# COMPACT_ATOMS: atom_id res chain seq x y z
N MET A 1 -13.02 12.21 -0.67
CA MET A 1 -12.11 11.13 -0.26
C MET A 1 -12.44 9.86 -1.05
N GLU A 2 -11.84 9.73 -2.21
CA GLU A 2 -12.12 8.58 -3.09
C GLU A 2 -10.86 7.92 -3.61
N TYR A 3 -9.83 8.71 -3.95
CA TYR A 3 -8.59 8.20 -4.52
C TYR A 3 -7.38 8.77 -3.83
N ILE A 4 -6.30 8.00 -3.81
CA ILE A 4 -4.95 8.48 -3.51
C ILE A 4 -4.12 8.37 -4.79
N ILE A 5 -3.07 9.19 -4.87
CA ILE A 5 -2.15 9.20 -5.99
C ILE A 5 -0.77 8.82 -5.48
N ILE A 6 -0.16 7.85 -6.15
CA ILE A 6 1.24 7.48 -5.92
C ILE A 6 2.05 8.16 -7.02
N GLU A 7 2.93 9.08 -6.61
CA GLU A 7 3.71 9.87 -7.55
C GLU A 7 5.19 9.50 -7.47
N ASN A 8 5.81 9.27 -8.61
CA ASN A 8 7.22 8.93 -8.70
C ASN A 8 7.72 9.32 -10.09
N GLU A 9 9.01 9.65 -10.20
CA GLU A 9 9.62 10.13 -11.45
C GLU A 9 9.48 9.12 -12.60
N LYS A 10 9.60 7.83 -12.30
CA LYS A 10 9.57 6.79 -13.36
C LYS A 10 8.16 6.42 -13.78
N ILE A 11 7.22 6.37 -12.84
CA ILE A 11 5.87 5.91 -13.12
C ILE A 11 4.86 7.05 -13.30
N GLY A 12 5.27 8.30 -13.03
CA GLY A 12 4.35 9.43 -13.06
C GLY A 12 3.36 9.35 -11.91
N ASN A 13 2.08 9.48 -12.21
CA ASN A 13 1.00 9.42 -11.22
C ASN A 13 0.21 8.14 -11.41
N LEU A 14 0.14 7.32 -10.36
CA LEU A 14 -0.65 6.11 -10.36
C LEU A 14 -1.77 6.25 -9.33
N ARG A 15 -3.00 6.02 -9.75
CA ARG A 15 -4.18 6.21 -8.92
C ARG A 15 -4.56 4.91 -8.22
N ALA A 16 -4.97 5.01 -6.97
CA ALA A 16 -5.52 3.90 -6.22
C ALA A 16 -6.83 4.31 -5.58
N LYS A 17 -7.84 3.43 -5.67
CA LYS A 17 -9.15 3.68 -5.10
C LYS A 17 -9.16 3.31 -3.63
N LEU A 18 -9.64 4.21 -2.78
CA LEU A 18 -9.80 3.95 -1.35
C LEU A 18 -10.96 2.98 -1.11
N LEU A 19 -10.70 1.97 -0.27
CA LEU A 19 -11.69 0.95 0.08
C LEU A 19 -12.37 1.34 1.39
N ILE A 20 -13.17 2.40 1.31
CA ILE A 20 -13.77 3.05 2.48
C ILE A 20 -14.72 2.12 3.23
N ASP A 21 -15.46 1.28 2.52
CA ASP A 21 -16.38 0.34 3.14
C ASP A 21 -15.66 -0.78 3.89
N LYS A 22 -14.45 -1.12 3.46
CA LYS A 22 -13.67 -2.20 4.07
C LYS A 22 -12.92 -1.73 5.32
N ASN A 23 -12.21 -0.62 5.23
CA ASN A 23 -11.39 -0.10 6.32
C ASN A 23 -11.55 1.42 6.43
N PRO A 24 -12.73 1.89 6.88
CA PRO A 24 -13.02 3.32 6.92
C PRO A 24 -12.09 4.13 7.82
N LYS A 25 -11.70 3.59 8.98
CA LYS A 25 -10.81 4.29 9.91
C LYS A 25 -9.40 4.42 9.35
N THR A 26 -8.92 3.38 8.69
CA THR A 26 -7.60 3.39 8.04
C THR A 26 -7.60 4.40 6.89
N CYS A 27 -8.63 4.39 6.05
CA CYS A 27 -8.77 5.36 4.96
C CYS A 27 -8.77 6.80 5.49
N GLU A 28 -9.51 7.08 6.56
CA GLU A 28 -9.55 8.40 7.16
C GLU A 28 -8.19 8.83 7.72
N ALA A 29 -7.51 7.94 8.44
CA ALA A 29 -6.20 8.24 9.02
C ALA A 29 -5.16 8.53 7.94
N ILE A 30 -5.14 7.73 6.89
CA ILE A 30 -4.25 7.96 5.74
C ILE A 30 -4.58 9.29 5.07
N TRP A 31 -5.86 9.52 4.76
CA TRP A 31 -6.31 10.74 4.08
C TRP A 31 -5.90 12.00 4.84
N ASN A 32 -6.08 12.00 6.16
CA ASN A 32 -5.76 13.15 7.00
C ASN A 32 -4.25 13.41 7.10
N ALA A 33 -3.42 12.41 6.86
CA ALA A 33 -1.97 12.56 6.89
C ALA A 33 -1.39 13.00 5.53
N LEU A 34 -2.15 12.85 4.44
CA LEU A 34 -1.67 13.19 3.09
C LEU A 34 -1.49 14.70 2.90
N PRO A 35 -0.49 15.15 2.14
CA PRO A 35 0.50 14.34 1.44
C PRO A 35 1.67 13.93 2.35
N PHE A 36 2.30 12.81 2.04
CA PHE A 36 3.56 12.45 2.70
C PHE A 36 4.47 11.73 1.71
N GLU A 37 5.77 11.74 2.00
CA GLU A 37 6.75 11.02 1.21
C GLU A 37 6.92 9.61 1.74
N VAL A 38 7.26 8.69 0.84
CA VAL A 38 7.55 7.30 1.20
C VAL A 38 8.91 6.88 0.69
N ASN A 39 9.59 6.08 1.51
CA ASN A 39 10.84 5.41 1.15
C ASN A 39 10.60 3.92 1.43
N LEU A 40 10.35 3.17 0.38
CA LEU A 40 9.92 1.78 0.51
C LEU A 40 11.04 0.83 0.13
N ALA A 41 11.21 -0.21 0.95
CA ALA A 41 12.12 -1.32 0.70
C ALA A 41 11.34 -2.45 0.06
N ARG A 42 12.05 -3.35 -0.62
CA ARG A 42 11.42 -4.48 -1.29
C ARG A 42 11.56 -5.76 -0.48
N TRP A 43 10.46 -6.52 -0.39
CA TRP A 43 10.41 -7.82 0.24
C TRP A 43 9.59 -8.75 -0.67
N GLY A 44 10.30 -9.55 -1.50
CA GLY A 44 9.61 -10.27 -2.57
C GLY A 44 8.95 -9.30 -3.54
N GLU A 45 7.67 -9.52 -3.85
CA GLU A 45 6.92 -8.57 -4.68
C GLU A 45 5.99 -7.72 -3.83
N GLU A 46 6.56 -7.15 -2.78
CA GLU A 46 5.95 -6.15 -1.92
C GLU A 46 6.95 -5.01 -1.70
N LEU A 47 6.45 -3.77 -1.70
CA LEU A 47 7.21 -2.60 -1.27
C LEU A 47 6.58 -2.09 0.03
N TYR A 48 7.41 -1.82 1.05
CA TYR A 48 6.92 -1.39 2.35
C TYR A 48 7.84 -0.36 2.99
N GLY A 49 7.27 0.51 3.82
CA GLY A 49 8.04 1.49 4.57
C GLY A 49 7.18 2.26 5.54
N GLU A 50 7.81 2.83 6.56
CA GLU A 50 7.13 3.59 7.60
C GLU A 50 6.53 4.88 7.07
N ILE A 51 5.35 5.24 7.60
CA ILE A 51 4.66 6.49 7.28
C ILE A 51 4.20 7.17 8.57
N PRO A 52 3.86 8.48 8.52
CA PRO A 52 3.47 9.21 9.73
C PRO A 52 2.01 8.96 10.12
N VAL A 53 1.62 7.69 10.24
CA VAL A 53 0.29 7.27 10.64
C VAL A 53 0.44 6.17 11.67
N SER A 54 -0.25 6.30 12.80
CA SER A 54 -0.18 5.33 13.89
C SER A 54 -1.60 4.96 14.31
N ILE A 55 -2.06 3.82 13.83
CA ILE A 55 -3.37 3.25 14.15
C ILE A 55 -3.25 1.74 14.37
N GLY A 56 -4.26 1.15 14.99
CA GLY A 56 -4.31 -0.28 15.22
C GLY A 56 -4.89 -1.06 14.06
N GLN A 57 -5.14 -2.33 14.31
CA GLN A 57 -5.74 -3.22 13.32
C GLN A 57 -7.22 -2.87 13.09
N GLU A 58 -7.63 -2.96 11.83
CA GLU A 58 -9.01 -2.80 11.40
C GLU A 58 -9.23 -3.79 10.27
N ASN A 59 -10.11 -4.76 10.47
CA ASN A 59 -10.37 -5.81 9.47
C ASN A 59 -9.10 -6.32 8.79
N SER A 60 -8.06 -6.56 9.60
CA SER A 60 -6.74 -6.90 9.09
C SER A 60 -6.69 -8.32 8.54
N GLN A 61 -5.79 -8.53 7.59
CA GLN A 61 -5.65 -9.80 6.87
C GLN A 61 -4.20 -10.02 6.46
N VAL A 62 -3.82 -11.27 6.26
CA VAL A 62 -2.48 -11.61 5.73
C VAL A 62 -2.56 -12.00 4.26
N ASP A 63 -3.68 -12.58 3.81
CA ASP A 63 -3.86 -12.95 2.41
C ASP A 63 -4.31 -11.72 1.62
N CYS A 64 -3.54 -11.37 0.60
CA CYS A 64 -3.76 -10.16 -0.18
C CYS A 64 -3.91 -10.50 -1.66
N GLU A 65 -4.33 -9.52 -2.45
CA GLU A 65 -4.44 -9.61 -3.90
C GLU A 65 -3.42 -8.67 -4.55
N VAL A 66 -3.02 -8.99 -5.77
CA VAL A 66 -2.15 -8.10 -6.57
C VAL A 66 -2.85 -6.76 -6.76
N GLY A 67 -2.16 -5.68 -6.44
CA GLY A 67 -2.70 -4.32 -6.50
C GLY A 67 -3.23 -3.80 -5.18
N ASP A 68 -3.26 -4.63 -4.14
CA ASP A 68 -3.68 -4.18 -2.81
C ASP A 68 -2.66 -3.24 -2.20
N ILE A 69 -3.16 -2.20 -1.53
CA ILE A 69 -2.35 -1.30 -0.72
C ILE A 69 -2.85 -1.42 0.72
N GLY A 70 -1.93 -1.67 1.63
CA GLY A 70 -2.26 -1.89 3.02
C GLY A 70 -1.49 -1.00 3.99
N TYR A 71 -2.06 -0.85 5.17
CA TYR A 71 -1.38 -0.27 6.31
C TYR A 71 -0.97 -1.41 7.26
N TRP A 72 0.30 -1.45 7.62
CA TRP A 72 0.88 -2.46 8.48
C TRP A 72 1.04 -1.90 9.90
N PRO A 73 0.13 -2.23 10.84
CA PRO A 73 0.16 -1.62 12.18
C PRO A 73 1.45 -1.90 12.96
N SER A 74 2.01 -3.11 12.83
CA SER A 74 3.22 -3.50 13.57
C SER A 74 4.43 -2.63 13.23
N GLY A 75 4.52 -2.13 12.00
CA GLY A 75 5.64 -1.31 11.54
C GLY A 75 5.23 0.10 11.17
N LYS A 76 3.99 0.51 11.42
CA LYS A 76 3.45 1.80 10.97
C LYS A 76 3.71 2.00 9.48
N GLY A 77 3.51 0.95 8.69
CA GLY A 77 3.98 0.88 7.32
C GLY A 77 2.92 1.00 6.26
N PHE A 78 3.34 1.56 5.14
CA PHE A 78 2.59 1.61 3.89
C PHE A 78 3.10 0.46 3.03
N CYS A 79 2.20 -0.40 2.55
CA CYS A 79 2.57 -1.61 1.81
C CYS A 79 1.89 -1.62 0.46
N ILE A 80 2.66 -1.90 -0.59
CA ILE A 80 2.14 -2.12 -1.94
C ILE A 80 2.42 -3.57 -2.32
N PHE A 81 1.37 -4.33 -2.62
CA PHE A 81 1.49 -5.75 -2.98
C PHE A 81 1.30 -5.89 -4.50
N PHE A 82 2.31 -6.43 -5.18
CA PHE A 82 2.24 -6.59 -6.63
C PHE A 82 2.60 -8.00 -7.12
N GLY A 83 2.73 -8.96 -6.20
CA GLY A 83 2.99 -10.35 -6.52
C GLY A 83 3.34 -11.15 -5.27
N PRO A 84 3.84 -12.38 -5.42
CA PRO A 84 4.16 -13.21 -4.26
C PRO A 84 5.29 -12.64 -3.41
N THR A 85 5.18 -12.86 -2.10
CA THR A 85 6.19 -12.48 -1.10
C THR A 85 6.87 -13.75 -0.59
N PRO A 86 7.95 -13.62 0.21
CA PRO A 86 8.56 -14.80 0.85
C PRO A 86 7.60 -15.59 1.76
N ALA A 87 6.49 -14.98 2.20
CA ALA A 87 5.48 -15.67 3.01
C ALA A 87 4.44 -16.39 2.15
N SER A 88 4.40 -16.13 0.83
CA SER A 88 3.40 -16.71 -0.06
C SER A 88 3.61 -18.20 -0.29
N LYS A 89 2.50 -18.92 -0.44
CA LYS A 89 2.50 -20.35 -0.78
C LYS A 89 2.16 -20.57 -2.25
N ASP A 90 1.66 -19.55 -2.91
CA ASP A 90 1.26 -19.57 -4.32
C ASP A 90 1.66 -18.25 -4.97
N ASP A 91 1.02 -17.88 -6.06
CA ASP A 91 1.34 -16.65 -6.80
C ASP A 91 0.67 -15.41 -6.24
N LYS A 92 -0.07 -15.51 -5.14
CA LYS A 92 -0.73 -14.37 -4.50
C LYS A 92 0.12 -13.79 -3.38
N PRO A 93 0.04 -12.47 -3.15
CA PRO A 93 0.78 -11.85 -2.05
C PRO A 93 0.29 -12.31 -0.69
N LYS A 94 1.23 -12.49 0.23
CA LYS A 94 0.91 -12.74 1.63
C LYS A 94 1.76 -11.82 2.50
N ALA A 95 1.11 -11.10 3.42
CA ALA A 95 1.80 -10.21 4.32
C ALA A 95 2.54 -10.99 5.41
N ALA A 96 3.62 -10.41 5.94
CA ALA A 96 4.40 -11.00 7.04
C ALA A 96 3.59 -11.07 8.32
N SER A 97 2.74 -10.06 8.56
CA SER A 97 1.78 -10.00 9.66
C SER A 97 0.57 -9.20 9.20
N PRO A 98 -0.56 -9.23 9.94
CA PRO A 98 -1.80 -8.64 9.43
C PRO A 98 -1.70 -7.18 9.03
N VAL A 99 -2.32 -6.85 7.89
CA VAL A 99 -2.38 -5.50 7.33
C VAL A 99 -3.83 -5.08 7.13
N ASN A 100 -4.10 -3.78 7.25
CA ASN A 100 -5.39 -3.21 6.91
C ASN A 100 -5.35 -2.82 5.43
N ILE A 101 -5.98 -3.59 4.57
CA ILE A 101 -6.05 -3.26 3.14
C ILE A 101 -7.01 -2.09 2.97
N PHE A 102 -6.51 -0.94 2.50
CA PHE A 102 -7.31 0.27 2.43
C PHE A 102 -7.41 0.89 1.05
N ALA A 103 -6.68 0.36 0.06
CA ALA A 103 -6.78 0.89 -1.29
C ALA A 103 -6.44 -0.20 -2.32
N LYS A 104 -6.85 0.04 -3.57
CA LYS A 104 -6.60 -0.86 -4.69
C LYS A 104 -6.09 -0.05 -5.87
N ILE A 105 -4.94 -0.44 -6.40
CA ILE A 105 -4.36 0.21 -7.56
C ILE A 105 -5.28 0.06 -8.77
N GLU A 106 -5.50 1.18 -9.46
CA GLU A 106 -6.14 1.19 -10.78
C GLU A 106 -5.02 1.28 -11.81
N GLY A 107 -4.86 0.25 -12.60
CA GLY A 107 -3.79 0.18 -13.57
C GLY A 107 -2.91 -1.05 -13.37
N ASP A 108 -1.73 -1.03 -13.96
CA ASP A 108 -0.84 -2.17 -13.95
C ASP A 108 0.13 -2.13 -12.77
N SER A 109 -0.14 -2.98 -11.76
CA SER A 109 0.72 -3.10 -10.57
C SER A 109 2.10 -3.65 -10.88
N LYS A 110 2.29 -4.28 -12.03
CA LYS A 110 3.58 -4.85 -12.43
C LYS A 110 4.64 -3.79 -12.69
N THR A 111 4.22 -2.53 -12.82
CA THR A 111 5.17 -1.41 -12.92
C THR A 111 6.13 -1.38 -11.73
N PHE A 112 5.72 -1.90 -10.58
CA PHE A 112 6.57 -1.93 -9.38
C PHE A 112 7.68 -2.97 -9.42
N LEU A 113 7.63 -3.92 -10.35
CA LEU A 113 8.69 -4.93 -10.51
C LEU A 113 10.06 -4.31 -10.84
N GLN A 114 10.08 -3.14 -11.43
CA GLN A 114 11.32 -2.45 -11.79
C GLN A 114 12.08 -1.86 -10.58
N PHE A 115 11.45 -1.82 -9.41
CA PHE A 115 12.03 -1.16 -8.24
C PHE A 115 12.63 -2.16 -7.26
N SER A 116 13.89 -1.96 -6.86
CA SER A 116 14.49 -2.63 -5.71
C SER A 116 14.23 -1.83 -4.43
N SER A 117 14.03 -0.52 -4.58
CA SER A 117 13.53 0.40 -3.57
C SER A 117 12.72 1.47 -4.27
N PHE A 118 11.82 2.12 -3.55
CA PHE A 118 10.89 3.07 -4.16
C PHE A 118 10.81 4.34 -3.31
N ASN A 119 11.05 5.48 -3.94
CA ASN A 119 10.88 6.80 -3.33
C ASN A 119 9.79 7.53 -4.09
N GLY A 120 8.82 8.03 -3.36
CA GLY A 120 7.72 8.73 -4.00
C GLY A 120 6.92 9.56 -3.01
N THR A 121 5.84 10.15 -3.50
CA THR A 121 4.92 10.95 -2.71
C THR A 121 3.54 10.33 -2.83
N ILE A 122 2.86 10.20 -1.69
CA ILE A 122 1.45 9.80 -1.66
C ILE A 122 0.65 11.06 -1.40
N LYS A 123 -0.32 11.33 -2.25
CA LYS A 123 -1.12 12.55 -2.14
C LYS A 123 -2.59 12.26 -2.38
N ARG A 124 -3.44 13.23 -2.04
CA ARG A 124 -4.87 13.10 -2.24
C ARG A 124 -5.19 13.13 -3.74
N GLY A 125 -6.02 12.21 -4.15
CA GLY A 125 -6.71 12.26 -5.42
C GLY A 125 -8.07 12.95 -5.24
N GLU A 126 -9.03 12.60 -6.05
CA GLU A 126 -10.39 13.17 -5.94
C GLU A 126 -11.31 12.34 -5.07
#